data_db23e8bbd7f8bce79b527d0e1eca6f63
#
_entry.id   db23e8bbd7f8bce79b527d0e1eca6f63
#
_cell.length_a   1.000
_cell.length_b   1.000
_cell.length_c   1.000
_cell.angle_alpha   90.00
_cell.angle_beta   90.00
_cell.angle_gamma   90.00
#
_symmetry.space_group_name_H-M   'P 1'
#
loop_
_entity.id
_entity.type
_entity.pdbx_description
1 polymer ?
#
loop_
_entity_poly.entity_id
_entity_poly.type
_entity_poly.pdbx_seq_one_letter_code
_entity_poly.pdbx_strand_id
1 'polypeptide(L)'
;LTPEQVRDEVASGRLVIPANRNHLTKKLDPMAIGRASRTKVNANMGASPVSSGTDEEVDKLKWAERWTADTVMDLSTGGDLDACREAILGESTVPIGTVPIYSMIIGRKIEDLSREIILDTCRHQAEQGVDYFTIHAGVLQEHIPLVRDRVIGIVSRGGSLLAKWMIHHGRQNIMYECWDDICEICREHDVTFSVGDGLRPGGLADASDAAQIGELSTIGHLVERAWRHGVQAMVEGPGHVPVDQIEWNMKLQRRLCHGAPFYVLGPLVTDMFPGYDHITSAIGATMAAYHGASMLCYVTPKEHLGLPKRDDVKQGCVAYRIAAHSADIALGIPGSRDNDDELTKARAALNWQRHFDLSFDPDLARAYHDEDLDVDTDFCAMCGHDWCSVRISKEIQEFASGKTEENAWERSKRSAALNDEQRKILEQRGVLSPEEIHKLAAKKKGKADTKDKATKAACHSDYVDEEEARKIQLAPGETLVELRTEEAHNLPKHDPVI
;
A
#
# COMPACT_ATOMS: atom_id res chain seq x y z
N LEU A 1 19.60 9.99 7.12
CA LEU A 1 19.71 11.46 7.20
C LEU A 1 20.67 11.86 8.32
N THR A 2 21.44 12.95 8.15
CA THR A 2 22.20 13.55 9.24
C THR A 2 21.30 14.46 10.08
N PRO A 3 21.67 14.76 11.34
CA PRO A 3 20.90 15.70 12.17
C PRO A 3 20.70 17.07 11.50
N GLU A 4 21.69 17.56 10.76
CA GLU A 4 21.61 18.82 10.03
C GLU A 4 20.60 18.75 8.89
N GLN A 5 20.58 17.65 8.14
CA GLN A 5 19.59 17.43 7.09
C GLN A 5 18.17 17.38 7.67
N VAL A 6 17.97 16.67 8.78
CA VAL A 6 16.66 16.62 9.45
C VAL A 6 16.23 18.02 9.87
N ARG A 7 17.11 18.78 10.56
CA ARG A 7 16.82 20.16 10.97
C ARG A 7 16.43 21.05 9.78
N ASP A 8 17.18 20.98 8.68
CA ASP A 8 16.98 21.85 7.51
C ASP A 8 15.69 21.46 6.75
N GLU A 9 15.36 20.18 6.67
CA GLU A 9 14.10 19.71 6.09
C GLU A 9 12.89 20.09 6.95
N VAL A 10 12.98 19.98 8.29
CA VAL A 10 11.94 20.44 9.22
C VAL A 10 11.76 21.96 9.14
N ALA A 11 12.86 22.72 9.19
CA ALA A 11 12.83 24.17 9.12
C ALA A 11 12.26 24.71 7.80
N SER A 12 12.37 23.96 6.71
CA SER A 12 11.79 24.30 5.41
C SER A 12 10.34 23.79 5.22
N GLY A 13 9.78 23.10 6.22
CA GLY A 13 8.43 22.52 6.16
C GLY A 13 8.30 21.29 5.26
N ARG A 14 9.40 20.72 4.75
CA ARG A 14 9.37 19.54 3.87
C ARG A 14 9.44 18.20 4.59
N LEU A 15 9.64 18.25 5.91
CA LEU A 15 9.65 17.07 6.78
C LEU A 15 8.96 17.42 8.09
N VAL A 16 8.17 16.49 8.60
CA VAL A 16 7.51 16.60 9.90
C VAL A 16 7.93 15.44 10.81
N ILE A 17 7.92 15.67 12.11
CA ILE A 17 8.15 14.67 13.15
C ILE A 17 6.94 14.73 14.09
N PRO A 18 5.87 13.97 13.82
CA PRO A 18 4.70 13.93 14.70
C PRO A 18 5.11 13.28 16.03
N ALA A 19 5.21 14.09 17.07
CA ALA A 19 5.68 13.61 18.37
C ALA A 19 5.21 14.55 19.48
N ASN A 20 3.98 14.33 19.96
CA ASN A 20 3.42 15.08 21.07
C ASN A 20 4.30 14.93 22.32
N ARG A 21 4.60 16.04 22.97
CA ARG A 21 5.45 16.06 24.17
C ARG A 21 4.96 15.14 25.30
N ASN A 22 3.63 14.91 25.41
CA ASN A 22 3.05 14.03 26.41
C ASN A 22 3.21 12.54 25.98
N HIS A 23 3.11 12.22 24.70
CA HIS A 23 3.33 10.87 24.18
C HIS A 23 4.82 10.46 24.25
N LEU A 24 5.74 11.43 24.06
CA LEU A 24 7.18 11.20 24.25
C LEU A 24 7.55 10.74 25.66
N THR A 25 6.73 11.01 26.67
CA THR A 25 6.95 10.49 28.02
C THR A 25 6.52 9.03 28.22
N LYS A 26 5.85 8.45 27.20
CA LYS A 26 5.37 7.05 27.20
C LYS A 26 6.33 6.16 26.40
N LYS A 27 5.83 5.48 25.38
CA LYS A 27 6.60 4.49 24.58
C LYS A 27 6.94 4.97 23.17
N LEU A 28 6.55 6.19 22.78
CA LEU A 28 6.75 6.69 21.43
C LEU A 28 8.22 6.70 21.02
N ASP A 29 8.52 6.08 19.87
CA ASP A 29 9.79 6.20 19.14
C ASP A 29 9.57 7.18 17.97
N PRO A 30 10.03 8.45 18.06
CA PRO A 30 9.76 9.46 17.06
C PRO A 30 10.36 9.12 15.70
N MET A 31 9.62 9.37 14.63
CA MET A 31 10.11 9.20 13.28
C MET A 31 9.74 10.37 12.36
N ALA A 32 10.44 10.51 11.26
CA ALA A 32 10.28 11.61 10.33
C ALA A 32 9.47 11.21 9.09
N ILE A 33 8.53 12.07 8.67
CA ILE A 33 7.73 11.94 7.45
C ILE A 33 8.13 13.05 6.49
N GLY A 34 8.65 12.69 5.33
CA GLY A 34 9.09 13.62 4.28
C GLY A 34 9.84 12.89 3.20
N ARG A 35 9.97 13.51 2.03
CA ARG A 35 10.62 12.88 0.85
C ARG A 35 12.09 12.55 1.04
N ALA A 36 12.76 13.22 1.95
CA ALA A 36 14.16 12.94 2.28
C ALA A 36 14.34 11.64 3.10
N SER A 37 13.24 11.07 3.62
CA SER A 37 13.21 9.81 4.36
C SER A 37 12.56 8.70 3.53
N ARG A 38 12.62 7.45 4.03
CA ARG A 38 11.85 6.35 3.45
C ARG A 38 10.36 6.66 3.49
N THR A 39 9.62 6.18 2.49
CA THR A 39 8.16 6.30 2.42
C THR A 39 7.50 5.61 3.63
N LYS A 40 6.61 6.31 4.31
CA LYS A 40 5.93 5.84 5.51
C LYS A 40 4.58 5.20 5.18
N VAL A 41 4.16 4.30 6.05
CA VAL A 41 2.85 3.62 5.97
C VAL A 41 2.06 3.92 7.23
N ASN A 42 0.84 4.45 7.04
CA ASN A 42 -0.13 4.62 8.11
C ASN A 42 -1.18 3.51 8.07
N ALA A 43 -1.53 2.96 9.23
CA ALA A 43 -2.66 2.05 9.40
C ALA A 43 -3.82 2.77 10.08
N ASN A 44 -5.03 2.68 9.50
CA ASN A 44 -6.25 3.17 10.12
C ASN A 44 -6.90 2.04 10.92
N MET A 45 -7.32 2.35 12.12
CA MET A 45 -8.13 1.45 12.96
C MET A 45 -9.19 2.26 13.72
N GLY A 46 -10.08 1.63 14.42
CA GLY A 46 -11.07 2.32 15.24
C GLY A 46 -12.28 1.46 15.56
N ALA A 47 -12.78 1.60 16.76
CA ALA A 47 -14.03 1.00 17.20
C ALA A 47 -15.23 1.70 16.54
N SER A 48 -16.24 0.92 16.19
CA SER A 48 -17.51 1.43 15.69
C SER A 48 -18.64 1.17 16.71
N PRO A 49 -19.81 1.85 16.61
CA PRO A 49 -20.93 1.59 17.52
C PRO A 49 -21.45 0.14 17.50
N VAL A 50 -21.09 -0.63 16.47
CA VAL A 50 -21.59 -1.99 16.26
C VAL A 50 -20.50 -3.07 16.33
N SER A 51 -19.24 -2.68 16.40
CA SER A 51 -18.11 -3.63 16.36
C SER A 51 -16.84 -3.05 16.95
N SER A 52 -16.06 -3.92 17.59
CA SER A 52 -14.79 -3.64 18.22
C SER A 52 -14.86 -2.88 19.55
N GLY A 53 -13.93 -3.16 20.44
CA GLY A 53 -13.76 -2.51 21.74
C GLY A 53 -12.30 -2.15 21.99
N THR A 54 -12.02 -1.53 23.15
CA THR A 54 -10.68 -1.04 23.50
C THR A 54 -9.60 -2.11 23.39
N ASP A 55 -9.82 -3.31 23.91
CA ASP A 55 -8.82 -4.39 23.89
C ASP A 55 -8.54 -4.85 22.45
N GLU A 56 -9.57 -4.89 21.60
CA GLU A 56 -9.44 -5.28 20.20
C GLU A 56 -8.68 -4.21 19.40
N GLU A 57 -8.90 -2.92 19.71
CA GLU A 57 -8.15 -1.84 19.08
C GLU A 57 -6.66 -1.83 19.49
N VAL A 58 -6.35 -2.11 20.74
CA VAL A 58 -4.97 -2.29 21.21
C VAL A 58 -4.31 -3.50 20.56
N ASP A 59 -5.04 -4.61 20.37
CA ASP A 59 -4.51 -5.77 19.64
C ASP A 59 -4.25 -5.43 18.16
N LYS A 60 -5.14 -4.68 17.51
CA LYS A 60 -4.93 -4.19 16.14
C LYS A 60 -3.73 -3.24 16.05
N LEU A 61 -3.54 -2.34 17.03
CA LEU A 61 -2.34 -1.49 17.11
C LEU A 61 -1.06 -2.32 17.09
N LYS A 62 -0.92 -3.25 18.04
CA LYS A 62 0.26 -4.13 18.15
C LYS A 62 0.48 -4.94 16.88
N TRP A 63 -0.60 -5.31 16.23
CA TRP A 63 -0.55 -6.05 14.98
C TRP A 63 -0.10 -5.16 13.81
N ALA A 64 -0.57 -3.92 13.74
CA ALA A 64 -0.11 -2.95 12.75
C ALA A 64 1.38 -2.63 12.92
N GLU A 65 1.84 -2.39 14.15
CA GLU A 65 3.27 -2.20 14.46
C GLU A 65 4.12 -3.41 14.06
N ARG A 66 3.67 -4.63 14.39
CA ARG A 66 4.33 -5.87 13.96
C ARG A 66 4.51 -5.94 12.44
N TRP A 67 3.51 -5.48 11.68
CA TRP A 67 3.55 -5.44 10.24
C TRP A 67 4.05 -4.10 9.69
N THR A 68 4.82 -3.41 10.51
CA THR A 68 5.63 -2.23 10.16
C THR A 68 4.82 -1.00 9.73
N ALA A 69 3.62 -0.80 10.26
CA ALA A 69 3.01 0.51 10.19
C ALA A 69 3.92 1.54 10.89
N ASP A 70 4.21 2.64 10.23
CA ASP A 70 5.04 3.72 10.77
C ASP A 70 4.23 4.71 11.61
N THR A 71 2.92 4.81 11.36
CA THR A 71 1.94 5.56 12.15
C THR A 71 0.62 4.79 12.21
N VAL A 72 -0.21 5.14 13.19
CA VAL A 72 -1.58 4.61 13.29
C VAL A 72 -2.56 5.75 13.53
N MET A 73 -3.71 5.72 12.86
CA MET A 73 -4.82 6.63 13.16
C MET A 73 -5.93 5.90 13.90
N ASP A 74 -6.33 6.47 15.04
CA ASP A 74 -7.55 6.09 15.75
C ASP A 74 -8.75 6.83 15.15
N LEU A 75 -9.55 6.10 14.38
CA LEU A 75 -10.78 6.59 13.74
C LEU A 75 -12.04 6.12 14.48
N SER A 76 -11.93 5.82 15.76
CA SER A 76 -13.05 5.35 16.60
C SER A 76 -14.23 6.30 16.58
N THR A 77 -15.44 5.72 16.43
CA THR A 77 -16.71 6.45 16.41
C THR A 77 -17.74 5.84 17.37
N GLY A 78 -17.35 4.86 18.17
CA GLY A 78 -18.21 4.17 19.12
C GLY A 78 -17.47 3.71 20.37
N GLY A 79 -18.19 3.45 21.43
CA GLY A 79 -17.64 3.09 22.74
C GLY A 79 -17.15 4.30 23.52
N ASP A 80 -16.31 4.05 24.53
CA ASP A 80 -15.61 5.08 25.28
C ASP A 80 -14.35 5.51 24.50
N LEU A 81 -14.45 6.59 23.74
CA LEU A 81 -13.39 7.06 22.87
C LEU A 81 -12.15 7.51 23.65
N ASP A 82 -12.32 8.08 24.82
CA ASP A 82 -11.22 8.57 25.63
C ASP A 82 -10.44 7.42 26.25
N ALA A 83 -11.12 6.45 26.85
CA ALA A 83 -10.47 5.25 27.37
C ALA A 83 -9.77 4.45 26.28
N CYS A 84 -10.36 4.35 25.09
CA CYS A 84 -9.75 3.66 23.94
C CYS A 84 -8.47 4.37 23.48
N ARG A 85 -8.51 5.69 23.33
CA ARG A 85 -7.36 6.50 22.91
C ARG A 85 -6.24 6.48 23.94
N GLU A 86 -6.57 6.58 25.24
CA GLU A 86 -5.58 6.47 26.30
C GLU A 86 -4.87 5.11 26.31
N ALA A 87 -5.62 4.02 26.11
CA ALA A 87 -5.06 2.69 26.02
C ALA A 87 -4.12 2.54 24.78
N ILE A 88 -4.55 3.06 23.62
CA ILE A 88 -3.75 3.10 22.40
C ILE A 88 -2.45 3.89 22.62
N LEU A 89 -2.54 5.12 23.12
CA LEU A 89 -1.39 5.99 23.39
C LEU A 89 -0.46 5.44 24.47
N GLY A 90 -0.99 4.66 25.43
CA GLY A 90 -0.19 3.99 26.46
C GLY A 90 0.64 2.83 25.95
N GLU A 91 0.21 2.21 24.87
CA GLU A 91 0.85 1.00 24.31
C GLU A 91 1.61 1.27 23.00
N SER A 92 1.34 2.36 22.29
CA SER A 92 1.93 2.65 21.00
C SER A 92 3.40 3.03 21.07
N THR A 93 4.19 2.47 20.14
CA THR A 93 5.57 2.89 19.85
C THR A 93 5.66 3.81 18.64
N VAL A 94 4.56 3.99 17.90
CA VAL A 94 4.48 4.84 16.70
C VAL A 94 3.56 6.04 16.93
N PRO A 95 3.70 7.12 16.16
CA PRO A 95 2.82 8.29 16.27
C PRO A 95 1.35 7.92 16.06
N ILE A 96 0.48 8.50 16.88
CA ILE A 96 -0.97 8.30 16.82
C ILE A 96 -1.65 9.56 16.29
N GLY A 97 -2.45 9.38 15.23
CA GLY A 97 -3.31 10.43 14.69
C GLY A 97 -4.77 10.24 15.02
N THR A 98 -5.51 11.33 15.05
CA THR A 98 -6.97 11.32 15.21
C THR A 98 -7.66 12.28 14.24
N VAL A 99 -8.98 12.14 14.13
CA VAL A 99 -9.87 13.09 13.45
C VAL A 99 -10.79 13.72 14.52
N PRO A 100 -10.41 14.82 15.17
CA PRO A 100 -11.09 15.33 16.37
C PRO A 100 -12.60 15.55 16.21
N ILE A 101 -13.06 15.90 15.00
CA ILE A 101 -14.49 16.11 14.73
C ILE A 101 -15.34 14.87 15.04
N TYR A 102 -14.77 13.64 14.99
CA TYR A 102 -15.55 12.44 15.33
C TYR A 102 -15.94 12.42 16.81
N SER A 103 -15.03 12.82 17.70
CA SER A 103 -15.34 12.96 19.13
C SER A 103 -16.30 14.12 19.40
N MET A 104 -16.21 15.22 18.64
CA MET A 104 -17.04 16.43 18.83
C MET A 104 -18.52 16.19 18.62
N ILE A 105 -18.89 15.20 17.77
CA ILE A 105 -20.28 14.92 17.41
C ILE A 105 -20.89 13.72 18.14
N ILE A 106 -20.13 13.03 18.99
CA ILE A 106 -20.70 11.93 19.79
C ILE A 106 -21.82 12.45 20.69
N GLY A 107 -23.03 11.89 20.53
CA GLY A 107 -24.22 12.30 21.28
C GLY A 107 -24.75 13.70 20.94
N ARG A 108 -24.25 14.34 19.88
CA ARG A 108 -24.67 15.70 19.45
C ARG A 108 -25.05 15.66 17.95
N LYS A 109 -25.82 16.66 17.54
CA LYS A 109 -26.02 16.95 16.12
C LYS A 109 -24.84 17.78 15.60
N ILE A 110 -24.50 17.62 14.32
CA ILE A 110 -23.42 18.42 13.72
C ILE A 110 -23.75 19.93 13.76
N GLU A 111 -25.03 20.28 13.70
CA GLU A 111 -25.51 21.67 13.76
C GLU A 111 -25.18 22.33 15.09
N ASP A 112 -25.00 21.55 16.16
CA ASP A 112 -24.67 22.08 17.50
C ASP A 112 -23.17 22.35 17.70
N LEU A 113 -22.33 22.05 16.66
CA LEU A 113 -20.89 22.27 16.75
C LEU A 113 -20.58 23.75 16.92
N SER A 114 -19.84 24.08 17.99
CA SER A 114 -19.41 25.43 18.31
C SER A 114 -17.90 25.55 18.42
N ARG A 115 -17.39 26.78 18.45
CA ARG A 115 -15.97 27.07 18.64
C ARG A 115 -15.44 26.47 19.94
N GLU A 116 -16.18 26.55 21.04
CA GLU A 116 -15.81 26.02 22.35
C GLU A 116 -15.64 24.50 22.27
N ILE A 117 -16.61 23.78 21.68
CA ILE A 117 -16.54 22.32 21.50
C ILE A 117 -15.29 21.92 20.70
N ILE A 118 -14.97 22.68 19.65
CA ILE A 118 -13.79 22.42 18.81
C ILE A 118 -12.51 22.57 19.63
N LEU A 119 -12.35 23.71 20.28
CA LEU A 119 -11.11 24.00 21.01
C LEU A 119 -10.93 23.11 22.23
N ASP A 120 -12.00 22.85 22.99
CA ASP A 120 -11.94 21.94 24.14
C ASP A 120 -11.59 20.52 23.73
N THR A 121 -12.18 20.00 22.63
CA THR A 121 -11.87 18.66 22.14
C THR A 121 -10.42 18.56 21.63
N CYS A 122 -9.96 19.55 20.86
CA CYS A 122 -8.58 19.57 20.38
C CYS A 122 -7.59 19.63 21.55
N ARG A 123 -7.84 20.48 22.54
CA ARG A 123 -7.01 20.61 23.75
C ARG A 123 -6.97 19.28 24.52
N HIS A 124 -8.15 18.69 24.77
CA HIS A 124 -8.25 17.43 25.49
C HIS A 124 -7.44 16.30 24.81
N GLN A 125 -7.58 16.13 23.48
CA GLN A 125 -6.82 15.11 22.75
C GLN A 125 -5.31 15.41 22.70
N ALA A 126 -4.92 16.69 22.63
CA ALA A 126 -3.53 17.10 22.69
C ALA A 126 -2.93 16.79 24.10
N GLU A 127 -3.68 17.02 25.17
CA GLU A 127 -3.28 16.68 26.56
C GLU A 127 -3.14 15.18 26.77
N GLN A 128 -4.00 14.34 26.14
CA GLN A 128 -3.86 12.88 26.15
C GLN A 128 -2.58 12.40 25.48
N GLY A 129 -2.07 13.16 24.48
CA GLY A 129 -0.81 12.87 23.80
C GLY A 129 -0.96 12.51 22.31
N VAL A 130 -2.07 12.87 21.65
CA VAL A 130 -2.21 12.64 20.22
C VAL A 130 -1.15 13.40 19.43
N ASP A 131 -0.46 12.75 18.50
CA ASP A 131 0.72 13.29 17.81
C ASP A 131 0.36 14.14 16.59
N TYR A 132 -0.76 13.82 15.92
CA TYR A 132 -1.23 14.63 14.80
C TYR A 132 -2.74 14.63 14.66
N PHE A 133 -3.28 15.77 14.23
CA PHE A 133 -4.71 15.98 14.01
C PHE A 133 -5.04 16.09 12.53
N THR A 134 -6.02 15.30 12.07
CA THR A 134 -6.66 15.54 10.78
C THR A 134 -7.79 16.55 10.94
N ILE A 135 -7.61 17.75 10.36
CA ILE A 135 -8.56 18.84 10.41
C ILE A 135 -9.01 19.23 8.99
N HIS A 136 -10.30 19.08 8.69
CA HIS A 136 -10.90 19.36 7.37
C HIS A 136 -11.26 20.84 7.20
N ALA A 137 -10.33 21.75 7.49
CA ALA A 137 -10.53 23.18 7.37
C ALA A 137 -10.49 23.71 5.92
N GLY A 138 -10.03 22.87 4.95
CA GLY A 138 -9.91 23.24 3.55
C GLY A 138 -11.23 23.32 2.79
N VAL A 139 -12.28 22.67 3.27
CA VAL A 139 -13.62 22.73 2.67
C VAL A 139 -14.27 24.08 2.95
N LEU A 140 -14.47 24.91 1.94
CA LEU A 140 -15.07 26.23 2.05
C LEU A 140 -16.46 26.29 1.40
N GLN A 141 -17.25 27.35 1.74
CA GLN A 141 -18.58 27.56 1.16
C GLN A 141 -18.54 27.64 -0.38
N GLU A 142 -17.51 28.25 -0.92
CA GLU A 142 -17.29 28.38 -2.37
C GLU A 142 -17.06 27.06 -3.10
N HIS A 143 -16.66 26.00 -2.38
CA HIS A 143 -16.48 24.67 -2.94
C HIS A 143 -17.79 23.87 -3.00
N ILE A 144 -18.81 24.22 -2.20
CA ILE A 144 -20.08 23.46 -2.15
C ILE A 144 -20.75 23.34 -3.52
N PRO A 145 -20.84 24.40 -4.35
CA PRO A 145 -21.42 24.28 -5.69
C PRO A 145 -20.65 23.34 -6.61
N LEU A 146 -19.34 23.16 -6.39
CA LEU A 146 -18.47 22.31 -7.23
C LEU A 146 -18.73 20.80 -7.04
N VAL A 147 -19.34 20.40 -5.93
CA VAL A 147 -19.67 18.99 -5.67
C VAL A 147 -21.01 18.55 -6.27
N ARG A 148 -21.78 19.48 -6.86
CA ARG A 148 -23.13 19.22 -7.38
C ARG A 148 -23.16 18.11 -8.44
N ASP A 149 -22.18 18.11 -9.31
CA ASP A 149 -22.15 17.24 -10.48
C ASP A 149 -21.28 15.98 -10.25
N ARG A 150 -20.77 15.79 -9.01
CA ARG A 150 -20.05 14.58 -8.62
C ARG A 150 -20.98 13.36 -8.55
N VAL A 151 -20.47 12.22 -8.96
CA VAL A 151 -21.21 10.94 -8.90
C VAL A 151 -21.43 10.49 -7.45
N ILE A 152 -20.40 10.58 -6.60
CA ILE A 152 -20.48 10.14 -5.18
C ILE A 152 -20.63 11.33 -4.23
N GLY A 153 -20.33 12.54 -4.66
CA GLY A 153 -20.42 13.74 -3.82
C GLY A 153 -19.23 13.88 -2.85
N ILE A 154 -19.49 14.01 -1.54
CA ILE A 154 -18.46 14.20 -0.50
C ILE A 154 -18.35 12.91 0.32
N VAL A 155 -17.31 12.09 0.09
CA VAL A 155 -17.10 10.81 0.76
C VAL A 155 -16.34 10.93 2.08
N SER A 156 -15.59 12.00 2.28
CA SER A 156 -14.94 12.29 3.57
C SER A 156 -15.98 12.53 4.64
N ARG A 157 -15.94 11.76 5.73
CA ARG A 157 -16.85 11.98 6.88
C ARG A 157 -16.70 13.38 7.48
N GLY A 158 -15.47 13.82 7.70
CA GLY A 158 -15.20 15.17 8.21
C GLY A 158 -15.64 16.26 7.23
N GLY A 159 -15.33 16.09 5.95
CA GLY A 159 -15.73 17.03 4.89
C GLY A 159 -17.26 17.15 4.76
N SER A 160 -17.98 16.02 4.73
CA SER A 160 -19.45 16.01 4.61
C SER A 160 -20.15 16.60 5.84
N LEU A 161 -19.63 16.33 7.05
CA LEU A 161 -20.15 16.91 8.29
C LEU A 161 -20.02 18.44 8.29
N LEU A 162 -18.85 18.95 7.92
CA LEU A 162 -18.61 20.41 7.86
C LEU A 162 -19.38 21.07 6.72
N ALA A 163 -19.51 20.42 5.57
CA ALA A 163 -20.36 20.91 4.49
C ALA A 163 -21.83 21.05 4.95
N LYS A 164 -22.36 20.04 5.66
CA LYS A 164 -23.70 20.09 6.24
C LYS A 164 -23.84 21.23 7.25
N TRP A 165 -22.83 21.44 8.13
CA TRP A 165 -22.81 22.53 9.09
C TRP A 165 -22.86 23.90 8.41
N MET A 166 -22.02 24.10 7.37
CA MET A 166 -21.99 25.33 6.58
C MET A 166 -23.34 25.65 5.91
N ILE A 167 -23.97 24.62 5.32
CA ILE A 167 -25.29 24.78 4.67
C ILE A 167 -26.36 25.16 5.69
N HIS A 168 -26.36 24.49 6.88
CA HIS A 168 -27.32 24.75 7.92
C HIS A 168 -27.24 26.19 8.46
N HIS A 169 -26.02 26.67 8.72
CA HIS A 169 -25.79 27.98 9.33
C HIS A 169 -25.64 29.13 8.33
N GLY A 170 -25.49 28.83 7.02
CA GLY A 170 -25.20 29.87 6.01
C GLY A 170 -23.86 30.59 6.28
N ARG A 171 -22.89 29.89 6.92
CA ARG A 171 -21.61 30.44 7.37
C ARG A 171 -20.45 29.65 6.81
N GLN A 172 -19.25 30.26 6.85
CA GLN A 172 -18.00 29.57 6.47
C GLN A 172 -17.69 28.42 7.42
N ASN A 173 -16.88 27.46 6.95
CA ASN A 173 -16.42 26.32 7.73
C ASN A 173 -15.85 26.76 9.09
N ILE A 174 -16.47 26.32 10.15
CA ILE A 174 -16.11 26.71 11.53
C ILE A 174 -14.67 26.28 11.89
N MET A 175 -14.17 25.16 11.35
CA MET A 175 -12.76 24.73 11.53
C MET A 175 -11.79 25.69 10.83
N TYR A 176 -12.17 26.26 9.68
CA TYR A 176 -11.40 27.30 9.01
C TYR A 176 -11.38 28.61 9.81
N GLU A 177 -12.54 29.00 10.40
CA GLU A 177 -12.65 30.18 11.25
C GLU A 177 -11.83 30.03 12.55
N CYS A 178 -11.72 28.81 13.10
CA CYS A 178 -10.97 28.53 14.34
C CYS A 178 -9.51 28.11 14.09
N TRP A 179 -9.03 28.16 12.86
CA TRP A 179 -7.73 27.57 12.50
C TRP A 179 -6.57 28.07 13.35
N ASP A 180 -6.45 29.38 13.54
CA ASP A 180 -5.35 29.97 14.30
C ASP A 180 -5.40 29.60 15.80
N ASP A 181 -6.61 29.45 16.37
CA ASP A 181 -6.76 28.98 17.74
C ASP A 181 -6.34 27.49 17.89
N ILE A 182 -6.67 26.68 16.90
CA ILE A 182 -6.22 25.27 16.87
C ILE A 182 -4.69 25.21 16.71
N CYS A 183 -4.09 26.13 15.93
CA CYS A 183 -2.64 26.24 15.81
C CYS A 183 -1.98 26.52 17.18
N GLU A 184 -2.54 27.39 18.02
CA GLU A 184 -1.99 27.67 19.35
C GLU A 184 -1.99 26.40 20.24
N ILE A 185 -3.07 25.60 20.19
CA ILE A 185 -3.14 24.32 20.91
C ILE A 185 -2.07 23.34 20.38
N CYS A 186 -1.96 23.22 19.06
CA CYS A 186 -0.98 22.33 18.42
C CYS A 186 0.45 22.74 18.78
N ARG A 187 0.76 24.02 18.77
CA ARG A 187 2.07 24.56 19.18
C ARG A 187 2.39 24.25 20.63
N GLU A 188 1.42 24.39 21.52
CA GLU A 188 1.58 24.16 22.96
C GLU A 188 1.98 22.71 23.26
N HIS A 189 1.43 21.74 22.53
CA HIS A 189 1.60 20.30 22.77
C HIS A 189 2.52 19.60 21.77
N ASP A 190 3.05 20.32 20.77
CA ASP A 190 3.84 19.80 19.65
C ASP A 190 3.05 18.79 18.79
N VAL A 191 1.78 19.11 18.53
CA VAL A 191 0.90 18.33 17.66
C VAL A 191 1.10 18.78 16.21
N THR A 192 1.30 17.82 15.29
CA THR A 192 1.41 18.08 13.85
C THR A 192 0.03 18.15 13.20
N PHE A 193 -0.17 19.03 12.24
CA PHE A 193 -1.36 18.94 11.37
C PHE A 193 -1.21 17.88 10.30
N SER A 194 -2.27 17.10 10.10
CA SER A 194 -2.62 16.44 8.86
C SER A 194 -3.78 17.24 8.27
N VAL A 195 -3.51 18.16 7.33
CA VAL A 195 -4.56 19.02 6.77
C VAL A 195 -5.44 18.18 5.87
N GLY A 196 -6.67 17.92 6.35
CA GLY A 196 -7.57 16.91 5.77
C GLY A 196 -8.14 17.32 4.41
N ASP A 197 -8.25 16.37 3.50
CA ASP A 197 -8.83 16.50 2.17
C ASP A 197 -10.33 16.13 2.16
N GLY A 198 -11.16 17.01 2.67
CA GLY A 198 -12.60 16.80 2.79
C GLY A 198 -13.33 16.60 1.46
N LEU A 199 -12.75 17.08 0.36
CA LEU A 199 -13.30 16.95 -1.00
C LEU A 199 -12.48 15.98 -1.88
N ARG A 200 -11.74 15.05 -1.29
CA ARG A 200 -11.12 13.98 -2.06
C ARG A 200 -12.15 13.19 -2.88
N PRO A 201 -11.81 12.71 -4.10
CA PRO A 201 -12.70 11.87 -4.89
C PRO A 201 -12.96 10.54 -4.21
N GLY A 202 -14.21 10.07 -4.26
CA GLY A 202 -14.64 8.77 -3.74
C GLY A 202 -14.77 7.69 -4.80
N GLY A 203 -14.42 8.01 -6.04
CA GLY A 203 -14.36 7.12 -7.19
C GLY A 203 -13.65 7.81 -8.34
N LEU A 204 -13.19 7.04 -9.33
CA LEU A 204 -12.44 7.57 -10.48
C LEU A 204 -13.21 8.62 -11.27
N ALA A 205 -14.56 8.53 -11.28
CA ALA A 205 -15.41 9.49 -12.01
C ALA A 205 -15.28 10.93 -11.47
N ASP A 206 -14.93 11.10 -10.22
CA ASP A 206 -14.80 12.40 -9.55
C ASP A 206 -13.33 12.84 -9.37
N ALA A 207 -12.38 12.05 -9.91
CA ALA A 207 -10.95 12.30 -9.75
C ALA A 207 -10.51 13.60 -10.42
N SER A 208 -9.66 14.37 -9.71
CA SER A 208 -9.02 15.58 -10.23
C SER A 208 -10.00 16.67 -10.66
N ASP A 209 -11.17 16.71 -10.07
CA ASP A 209 -12.20 17.70 -10.38
C ASP A 209 -11.94 19.08 -9.72
N ALA A 210 -12.76 20.05 -10.07
CA ALA A 210 -12.64 21.41 -9.56
C ALA A 210 -12.80 21.50 -8.01
N ALA A 211 -13.60 20.61 -7.41
CA ALA A 211 -13.81 20.59 -5.96
C ALA A 211 -12.54 20.14 -5.23
N GLN A 212 -11.91 19.05 -5.70
CA GLN A 212 -10.64 18.56 -5.16
C GLN A 212 -9.54 19.62 -5.29
N ILE A 213 -9.41 20.23 -6.46
CA ILE A 213 -8.32 21.20 -6.71
C ILE A 213 -8.56 22.53 -5.98
N GLY A 214 -9.82 22.97 -5.89
CA GLY A 214 -10.18 24.16 -5.12
C GLY A 214 -9.84 24.01 -3.63
N GLU A 215 -10.19 22.87 -3.04
CA GLU A 215 -9.79 22.57 -1.66
C GLU A 215 -8.28 22.49 -1.50
N LEU A 216 -7.55 21.82 -2.42
CA LEU A 216 -6.10 21.71 -2.36
C LEU A 216 -5.41 23.10 -2.33
N SER A 217 -5.92 24.06 -3.09
CA SER A 217 -5.44 25.44 -3.05
C SER A 217 -5.64 26.07 -1.67
N THR A 218 -6.79 25.86 -1.04
CA THR A 218 -7.07 26.34 0.34
C THR A 218 -6.16 25.65 1.35
N ILE A 219 -5.94 24.36 1.21
CA ILE A 219 -5.01 23.59 2.06
C ILE A 219 -3.60 24.20 2.01
N GLY A 220 -3.13 24.60 0.85
CA GLY A 220 -1.84 25.29 0.72
C GLY A 220 -1.77 26.58 1.57
N HIS A 221 -2.81 27.38 1.59
CA HIS A 221 -2.89 28.57 2.45
C HIS A 221 -2.92 28.21 3.95
N LEU A 222 -3.62 27.11 4.32
CA LEU A 222 -3.68 26.66 5.70
C LEU A 222 -2.31 26.15 6.19
N VAL A 223 -1.54 25.49 5.34
CA VAL A 223 -0.15 25.08 5.62
C VAL A 223 0.72 26.29 5.93
N GLU A 224 0.67 27.36 5.13
CA GLU A 224 1.41 28.58 5.42
C GLU A 224 0.97 29.24 6.74
N ARG A 225 -0.34 29.23 7.05
CA ARG A 225 -0.84 29.73 8.32
C ARG A 225 -0.29 28.92 9.50
N ALA A 226 -0.30 27.58 9.41
CA ALA A 226 0.27 26.70 10.44
C ALA A 226 1.76 27.00 10.67
N TRP A 227 2.55 27.14 9.60
CA TRP A 227 3.97 27.47 9.71
C TRP A 227 4.24 28.83 10.37
N ARG A 228 3.39 29.85 10.11
CA ARG A 228 3.50 31.15 10.80
C ARG A 228 3.28 31.05 12.30
N HIS A 229 2.48 30.07 12.76
CA HIS A 229 2.30 29.74 14.18
C HIS A 229 3.38 28.79 14.72
N GLY A 230 4.35 28.36 13.91
CA GLY A 230 5.39 27.43 14.30
C GLY A 230 4.90 25.99 14.45
N VAL A 231 3.83 25.61 13.75
CA VAL A 231 3.23 24.27 13.78
C VAL A 231 3.62 23.49 12.53
N GLN A 232 4.08 22.25 12.71
CA GLN A 232 4.37 21.33 11.62
C GLN A 232 3.07 20.92 10.90
N ALA A 233 3.13 20.79 9.57
CA ALA A 233 1.97 20.40 8.77
C ALA A 233 2.36 19.45 7.65
N MET A 234 1.60 18.35 7.53
CA MET A 234 1.51 17.51 6.34
C MET A 234 0.11 17.64 5.74
N VAL A 235 -0.07 17.21 4.52
CA VAL A 235 -1.30 17.40 3.73
C VAL A 235 -1.88 16.06 3.34
N GLU A 236 -3.17 15.85 3.53
CA GLU A 236 -3.88 14.69 3.01
C GLU A 236 -4.19 14.83 1.51
N GLY A 237 -4.36 13.71 0.83
CA GLY A 237 -4.59 13.68 -0.60
C GLY A 237 -5.46 12.52 -1.08
N PRO A 238 -5.74 12.50 -2.40
CA PRO A 238 -6.86 11.78 -2.99
C PRO A 238 -6.78 10.27 -2.80
N GLY A 239 -7.97 9.64 -2.66
CA GLY A 239 -8.14 8.21 -2.47
C GLY A 239 -8.47 7.41 -3.75
N HIS A 240 -8.96 8.07 -4.81
CA HIS A 240 -9.31 7.42 -6.09
C HIS A 240 -8.79 8.28 -7.23
N VAL A 241 -7.76 7.80 -7.94
CA VAL A 241 -7.13 8.53 -9.06
C VAL A 241 -6.65 7.54 -10.10
N PRO A 242 -7.02 7.70 -11.39
CA PRO A 242 -6.47 6.89 -12.47
C PRO A 242 -4.95 7.02 -12.53
N VAL A 243 -4.25 5.95 -12.92
CA VAL A 243 -2.78 5.87 -12.90
C VAL A 243 -2.11 7.05 -13.62
N ASP A 244 -2.64 7.45 -14.77
CA ASP A 244 -2.12 8.54 -15.60
C ASP A 244 -2.24 9.94 -14.95
N GLN A 245 -3.11 10.11 -13.95
CA GLN A 245 -3.29 11.38 -13.25
C GLN A 245 -2.51 11.47 -11.91
N ILE A 246 -1.95 10.38 -11.44
CA ILE A 246 -1.26 10.36 -10.12
C ILE A 246 -0.05 11.31 -10.12
N GLU A 247 0.81 11.22 -11.12
CA GLU A 247 2.00 12.08 -11.20
C GLU A 247 1.63 13.57 -11.17
N TRP A 248 0.62 13.95 -11.93
CA TRP A 248 0.13 15.31 -11.98
C TRP A 248 -0.39 15.78 -10.61
N ASN A 249 -1.21 14.96 -9.92
CA ASN A 249 -1.71 15.27 -8.57
C ASN A 249 -0.57 15.49 -7.58
N MET A 250 0.46 14.63 -7.60
CA MET A 250 1.63 14.75 -6.71
C MET A 250 2.42 16.05 -6.98
N LYS A 251 2.64 16.37 -8.25
CA LYS A 251 3.33 17.61 -8.65
C LYS A 251 2.54 18.86 -8.28
N LEU A 252 1.22 18.82 -8.48
CA LEU A 252 0.34 19.94 -8.15
C LEU A 252 0.32 20.22 -6.65
N GLN A 253 0.14 19.20 -5.81
CA GLN A 253 0.18 19.34 -4.36
C GLN A 253 1.51 19.97 -3.90
N ARG A 254 2.64 19.45 -4.39
CA ARG A 254 3.94 20.01 -4.02
C ARG A 254 4.04 21.49 -4.30
N ARG A 255 3.48 21.92 -5.42
CA ARG A 255 3.50 23.34 -5.81
C ARG A 255 2.57 24.18 -4.96
N LEU A 256 1.32 23.73 -4.77
CA LEU A 256 0.30 24.48 -4.03
C LEU A 256 0.56 24.48 -2.52
N CYS A 257 1.10 23.39 -1.98
CA CYS A 257 1.37 23.23 -0.55
C CYS A 257 2.86 23.40 -0.20
N HIS A 258 3.63 24.11 -1.02
CA HIS A 258 5.00 24.59 -0.75
C HIS A 258 5.99 23.47 -0.38
N GLY A 259 5.73 22.24 -0.79
CA GLY A 259 6.58 21.08 -0.51
C GLY A 259 6.29 20.37 0.82
N ALA A 260 5.24 20.75 1.54
CA ALA A 260 4.79 20.02 2.73
C ALA A 260 4.61 18.53 2.42
N PRO A 261 4.93 17.62 3.37
CA PRO A 261 4.78 16.19 3.15
C PRO A 261 3.36 15.81 2.71
N PHE A 262 3.25 14.95 1.71
CA PHE A 262 1.97 14.50 1.18
C PHE A 262 1.62 13.12 1.70
N TYR A 263 0.46 13.01 2.31
CA TYR A 263 -0.12 11.82 2.90
C TYR A 263 -1.37 11.44 2.08
N VAL A 264 -1.33 10.32 1.34
CA VAL A 264 -2.39 9.94 0.41
C VAL A 264 -3.11 8.66 0.83
N LEU A 265 -4.41 8.60 0.57
CA LEU A 265 -5.23 7.40 0.78
C LEU A 265 -5.20 6.54 -0.49
N GLY A 266 -4.30 5.61 -0.56
CA GLY A 266 -4.07 4.85 -1.78
C GLY A 266 -3.07 5.56 -2.69
N PRO A 267 -3.50 6.04 -3.89
CA PRO A 267 -4.88 6.01 -4.40
C PRO A 267 -5.27 4.69 -5.08
N LEU A 268 -6.57 4.36 -5.03
CA LEU A 268 -7.15 3.28 -5.83
C LEU A 268 -7.17 3.70 -7.31
N VAL A 269 -6.66 2.83 -8.16
CA VAL A 269 -6.53 3.11 -9.62
C VAL A 269 -7.68 2.55 -10.45
N THR A 270 -8.59 1.84 -9.81
CA THR A 270 -9.81 1.27 -10.39
C THR A 270 -10.82 0.98 -9.28
N ASP A 271 -12.12 1.13 -9.59
CA ASP A 271 -13.21 0.99 -8.60
C ASP A 271 -13.94 -0.37 -8.69
N MET A 272 -13.63 -1.22 -9.68
CA MET A 272 -14.43 -2.42 -9.96
C MET A 272 -13.99 -3.69 -9.21
N PHE A 273 -13.11 -3.57 -8.21
CA PHE A 273 -12.56 -4.72 -7.49
C PHE A 273 -12.79 -4.67 -5.96
N PRO A 274 -14.04 -4.52 -5.47
CA PRO A 274 -14.31 -4.57 -4.03
C PRO A 274 -13.80 -5.88 -3.42
N GLY A 275 -13.13 -5.80 -2.26
CA GLY A 275 -12.46 -6.92 -1.61
C GLY A 275 -10.99 -7.08 -2.02
N TYR A 276 -10.56 -6.41 -3.09
CA TYR A 276 -9.17 -6.34 -3.56
C TYR A 276 -8.61 -4.91 -3.56
N ASP A 277 -9.28 -4.00 -2.86
CA ASP A 277 -8.92 -2.59 -2.83
C ASP A 277 -7.50 -2.35 -2.32
N HIS A 278 -6.99 -3.20 -1.43
CA HIS A 278 -5.59 -3.18 -0.97
C HIS A 278 -4.57 -3.43 -2.10
N ILE A 279 -4.95 -4.19 -3.14
CA ILE A 279 -4.11 -4.45 -4.31
C ILE A 279 -4.20 -3.27 -5.28
N THR A 280 -5.42 -2.86 -5.66
CA THR A 280 -5.63 -1.77 -6.61
C THR A 280 -5.05 -0.46 -6.11
N SER A 281 -5.14 -0.20 -4.81
CA SER A 281 -4.56 0.98 -4.17
C SER A 281 -3.05 0.89 -3.99
N ALA A 282 -2.47 -0.30 -3.76
CA ALA A 282 -1.02 -0.46 -3.67
C ALA A 282 -0.32 -0.10 -4.99
N ILE A 283 -0.97 -0.36 -6.14
CA ILE A 283 -0.48 0.09 -7.45
C ILE A 283 -0.37 1.62 -7.48
N GLY A 284 -1.46 2.30 -7.13
CA GLY A 284 -1.48 3.76 -7.10
C GLY A 284 -0.57 4.35 -6.03
N ALA A 285 -0.48 3.71 -4.86
CA ALA A 285 0.39 4.11 -3.76
C ALA A 285 1.88 4.08 -4.17
N THR A 286 2.29 3.03 -4.92
CA THR A 286 3.66 2.96 -5.48
C THR A 286 3.93 4.16 -6.39
N MET A 287 3.02 4.46 -7.30
CA MET A 287 3.15 5.60 -8.20
C MET A 287 3.15 6.94 -7.44
N ALA A 288 2.25 7.10 -6.47
CA ALA A 288 2.18 8.30 -5.65
C ALA A 288 3.48 8.54 -4.86
N ALA A 289 4.01 7.52 -4.21
CA ALA A 289 5.27 7.60 -3.47
C ALA A 289 6.45 7.92 -4.41
N TYR A 290 6.53 7.26 -5.55
CA TYR A 290 7.56 7.53 -6.55
C TYR A 290 7.52 8.98 -7.04
N HIS A 291 6.33 9.55 -7.23
CA HIS A 291 6.16 10.94 -7.69
C HIS A 291 6.10 11.99 -6.57
N GLY A 292 6.05 11.60 -5.31
CA GLY A 292 6.23 12.58 -4.24
C GLY A 292 5.46 12.44 -2.95
N ALA A 293 4.58 11.47 -2.82
CA ALA A 293 3.96 11.19 -1.54
C ALA A 293 5.02 10.72 -0.52
N SER A 294 4.90 11.18 0.71
CA SER A 294 5.81 10.87 1.81
C SER A 294 5.26 9.83 2.77
N MET A 295 3.94 9.71 2.83
CA MET A 295 3.22 8.74 3.64
C MET A 295 2.02 8.21 2.88
N LEU A 296 1.78 6.93 3.03
CA LEU A 296 0.72 6.18 2.38
C LEU A 296 -0.26 5.69 3.44
N CYS A 297 -1.53 6.10 3.35
CA CYS A 297 -2.59 5.51 4.14
C CYS A 297 -2.96 4.17 3.56
N TYR A 298 -2.83 3.12 4.36
CA TYR A 298 -3.16 1.79 3.88
C TYR A 298 -4.65 1.66 3.57
N VAL A 299 -4.95 0.76 2.65
CA VAL A 299 -6.30 0.29 2.34
C VAL A 299 -6.32 -1.21 2.63
N THR A 300 -7.40 -1.70 3.22
CA THR A 300 -7.59 -3.12 3.54
C THR A 300 -8.54 -3.79 2.55
N PRO A 301 -8.62 -5.13 2.50
CA PRO A 301 -9.65 -5.82 1.71
C PRO A 301 -11.08 -5.44 2.09
N LYS A 302 -11.29 -4.85 3.29
CA LYS A 302 -12.58 -4.42 3.81
C LYS A 302 -12.96 -2.98 3.44
N GLU A 303 -12.12 -2.27 2.70
CA GLU A 303 -12.45 -0.91 2.27
C GLU A 303 -13.81 -0.90 1.54
N HIS A 304 -14.63 0.09 1.81
CA HIS A 304 -16.01 0.21 1.32
C HIS A 304 -16.98 -0.91 1.73
N LEU A 305 -16.54 -1.99 2.41
CA LEU A 305 -17.34 -3.19 2.72
C LEU A 305 -17.59 -3.40 4.22
N GLY A 306 -16.68 -2.96 5.08
CA GLY A 306 -16.85 -3.19 6.52
C GLY A 306 -15.64 -2.79 7.37
N LEU A 307 -15.73 -3.02 8.68
CA LEU A 307 -14.64 -2.73 9.61
C LEU A 307 -13.53 -3.79 9.48
N PRO A 308 -12.26 -3.40 9.31
CA PRO A 308 -11.15 -4.35 9.23
C PRO A 308 -10.91 -5.07 10.56
N LYS A 309 -10.64 -6.36 10.46
CA LYS A 309 -10.15 -7.20 11.55
C LYS A 309 -8.62 -7.32 11.46
N ARG A 310 -8.01 -7.98 12.44
CA ARG A 310 -6.56 -8.14 12.54
C ARG A 310 -5.88 -8.64 11.25
N ASP A 311 -6.47 -9.66 10.60
CA ASP A 311 -5.90 -10.21 9.35
C ASP A 311 -6.04 -9.25 8.17
N ASP A 312 -7.12 -8.46 8.12
CA ASP A 312 -7.30 -7.42 7.12
C ASP A 312 -6.25 -6.30 7.32
N VAL A 313 -5.94 -5.95 8.58
CA VAL A 313 -4.86 -5.01 8.93
C VAL A 313 -3.51 -5.53 8.42
N LYS A 314 -3.20 -6.81 8.64
CA LYS A 314 -1.98 -7.44 8.09
C LYS A 314 -1.92 -7.28 6.57
N GLN A 315 -2.98 -7.67 5.87
CA GLN A 315 -3.02 -7.62 4.40
C GLN A 315 -2.82 -6.19 3.88
N GLY A 316 -3.46 -5.21 4.50
CA GLY A 316 -3.27 -3.80 4.17
C GLY A 316 -1.82 -3.33 4.41
N CYS A 317 -1.26 -3.60 5.59
CA CYS A 317 0.13 -3.24 5.91
C CYS A 317 1.13 -3.88 4.94
N VAL A 318 0.97 -5.18 4.63
CA VAL A 318 1.84 -5.89 3.68
C VAL A 318 1.77 -5.25 2.29
N ALA A 319 0.56 -5.03 1.75
CA ALA A 319 0.37 -4.43 0.43
C ALA A 319 1.02 -3.04 0.34
N TYR A 320 0.86 -2.25 1.39
CA TYR A 320 1.40 -0.89 1.42
C TYR A 320 2.90 -0.83 1.72
N ARG A 321 3.43 -1.79 2.47
CA ARG A 321 4.89 -1.91 2.63
C ARG A 321 5.55 -2.32 1.31
N ILE A 322 4.91 -3.19 0.52
CA ILE A 322 5.37 -3.50 -0.84
C ILE A 322 5.36 -2.24 -1.72
N ALA A 323 4.29 -1.45 -1.67
CA ALA A 323 4.19 -0.21 -2.44
C ALA A 323 5.28 0.80 -2.05
N ALA A 324 5.45 1.07 -0.75
CA ALA A 324 6.45 1.99 -0.22
C ALA A 324 7.87 1.54 -0.57
N HIS A 325 8.19 0.26 -0.34
CA HIS A 325 9.49 -0.32 -0.62
C HIS A 325 9.85 -0.26 -2.11
N SER A 326 8.89 -0.59 -2.98
CA SER A 326 9.09 -0.51 -4.44
C SER A 326 9.40 0.91 -4.91
N ALA A 327 8.71 1.91 -4.34
CA ALA A 327 8.97 3.31 -4.63
C ALA A 327 10.34 3.77 -4.09
N ASP A 328 10.71 3.37 -2.87
CA ASP A 328 12.00 3.72 -2.25
C ASP A 328 13.18 3.14 -3.05
N ILE A 329 13.06 1.92 -3.58
CA ILE A 329 14.05 1.34 -4.50
C ILE A 329 14.19 2.20 -5.76
N ALA A 330 13.06 2.55 -6.40
CA ALA A 330 13.04 3.33 -7.63
C ALA A 330 13.59 4.76 -7.42
N LEU A 331 13.39 5.34 -6.23
CA LEU A 331 13.93 6.63 -5.82
C LEU A 331 15.43 6.57 -5.44
N GLY A 332 16.00 5.38 -5.32
CA GLY A 332 17.38 5.20 -4.90
C GLY A 332 17.64 5.59 -3.45
N ILE A 333 16.65 5.44 -2.57
CA ILE A 333 16.83 5.71 -1.14
C ILE A 333 17.93 4.79 -0.58
N PRO A 334 18.97 5.33 0.08
CA PRO A 334 20.09 4.54 0.56
C PRO A 334 19.68 3.34 1.41
N GLY A 335 20.18 2.15 1.05
CA GLY A 335 19.90 0.90 1.75
C GLY A 335 18.52 0.28 1.47
N SER A 336 17.68 0.88 0.63
CA SER A 336 16.35 0.33 0.33
C SER A 336 16.41 -0.98 -0.46
N ARG A 337 17.48 -1.20 -1.24
CA ARG A 337 17.64 -2.40 -2.07
C ARG A 337 18.49 -3.51 -1.43
N ASP A 338 19.17 -3.23 -0.33
CA ASP A 338 20.16 -4.15 0.24
C ASP A 338 19.56 -5.52 0.57
N ASN A 339 18.35 -5.54 1.11
CA ASN A 339 17.65 -6.78 1.49
C ASN A 339 17.22 -7.61 0.27
N ASP A 340 16.80 -6.95 -0.82
CA ASP A 340 16.45 -7.61 -2.09
C ASP A 340 17.67 -8.27 -2.73
N ASP A 341 18.82 -7.60 -2.69
CA ASP A 341 20.08 -8.13 -3.23
C ASP A 341 20.56 -9.33 -2.40
N GLU A 342 20.45 -9.29 -1.06
CA GLU A 342 20.78 -10.41 -0.19
C GLU A 342 19.82 -11.60 -0.38
N LEU A 343 18.52 -11.34 -0.52
CA LEU A 343 17.53 -12.37 -0.80
C LEU A 343 17.78 -13.00 -2.19
N THR A 344 18.16 -12.19 -3.17
CA THR A 344 18.56 -12.70 -4.49
C THR A 344 19.76 -13.64 -4.39
N LYS A 345 20.77 -13.31 -3.58
CA LYS A 345 21.92 -14.20 -3.31
C LYS A 345 21.50 -15.51 -2.64
N ALA A 346 20.60 -15.44 -1.64
CA ALA A 346 20.05 -16.63 -0.99
C ALA A 346 19.30 -17.54 -1.98
N ARG A 347 18.49 -16.95 -2.89
CA ARG A 347 17.81 -17.66 -3.97
C ARG A 347 18.79 -18.32 -4.94
N ALA A 348 19.81 -17.59 -5.37
CA ALA A 348 20.85 -18.12 -6.25
C ALA A 348 21.63 -19.28 -5.61
N ALA A 349 21.79 -19.26 -4.30
CA ALA A 349 22.43 -20.33 -3.53
C ALA A 349 21.47 -21.50 -3.19
N LEU A 350 20.16 -21.39 -3.49
CA LEU A 350 19.10 -22.31 -3.06
C LEU A 350 19.10 -22.50 -1.52
N ASN A 351 19.48 -21.46 -0.79
CA ASN A 351 19.49 -21.45 0.66
C ASN A 351 18.13 -20.99 1.19
N TRP A 352 17.20 -21.93 1.33
CA TRP A 352 15.82 -21.66 1.72
C TRP A 352 15.71 -21.06 3.13
N GLN A 353 16.52 -21.52 4.10
CA GLN A 353 16.52 -20.94 5.43
C GLN A 353 16.84 -19.43 5.37
N ARG A 354 17.93 -19.07 4.65
CA ARG A 354 18.30 -17.65 4.49
C ARG A 354 17.28 -16.87 3.69
N HIS A 355 16.61 -17.52 2.72
CA HIS A 355 15.51 -16.91 1.97
C HIS A 355 14.35 -16.53 2.89
N PHE A 356 13.95 -17.44 3.80
CA PHE A 356 12.88 -17.15 4.78
C PHE A 356 13.30 -16.05 5.74
N ASP A 357 14.52 -16.12 6.31
CA ASP A 357 15.05 -15.14 7.25
C ASP A 357 15.07 -13.71 6.69
N LEU A 358 15.24 -13.57 5.39
CA LEU A 358 15.25 -12.28 4.69
C LEU A 358 13.86 -11.86 4.18
N SER A 359 12.86 -12.75 4.20
CA SER A 359 11.51 -12.45 3.73
C SER A 359 10.78 -11.52 4.69
N PHE A 360 9.94 -10.65 4.16
CA PHE A 360 9.09 -9.77 4.98
C PHE A 360 8.07 -10.55 5.83
N ASP A 361 7.54 -11.64 5.29
CA ASP A 361 6.67 -12.59 6.00
C ASP A 361 7.29 -14.00 5.93
N PRO A 362 8.26 -14.30 6.82
CA PRO A 362 9.00 -15.56 6.78
C PRO A 362 8.10 -16.77 7.06
N ASP A 363 7.10 -16.61 7.93
CA ASP A 363 6.17 -17.69 8.30
C ASP A 363 5.32 -18.10 7.10
N LEU A 364 4.77 -17.12 6.36
CA LEU A 364 3.99 -17.40 5.15
C LEU A 364 4.86 -18.01 4.04
N ALA A 365 6.06 -17.45 3.84
CA ALA A 365 6.98 -17.94 2.81
C ALA A 365 7.38 -19.40 3.10
N ARG A 366 7.68 -19.74 4.36
CA ARG A 366 7.95 -21.10 4.80
C ARG A 366 6.74 -22.01 4.63
N ALA A 367 5.55 -21.57 5.07
CA ALA A 367 4.33 -22.38 4.97
C ALA A 367 4.04 -22.78 3.52
N TYR A 368 4.17 -21.84 2.56
CA TYR A 368 3.96 -22.14 1.15
C TYR A 368 5.06 -23.04 0.55
N HIS A 369 6.31 -22.88 1.01
CA HIS A 369 7.38 -23.75 0.54
C HIS A 369 7.19 -25.19 1.04
N ASP A 370 6.80 -25.35 2.29
CA ASP A 370 6.70 -26.63 2.97
C ASP A 370 5.35 -27.35 2.71
N GLU A 371 4.35 -26.65 2.13
CA GLU A 371 3.01 -27.21 1.87
C GLU A 371 3.04 -28.54 1.13
N ASP A 372 3.95 -28.69 0.18
CA ASP A 372 4.12 -29.90 -0.64
C ASP A 372 5.39 -30.72 -0.28
N LEU A 373 6.17 -30.29 0.74
CA LEU A 373 7.46 -30.88 1.11
C LEU A 373 7.64 -30.98 2.62
N ASP A 374 7.76 -32.21 3.17
CA ASP A 374 7.97 -32.42 4.61
C ASP A 374 9.45 -32.38 5.04
N VAL A 375 10.37 -32.05 4.15
CA VAL A 375 11.82 -32.08 4.41
C VAL A 375 12.51 -30.86 3.84
N ASP A 376 13.55 -30.39 4.53
CA ASP A 376 14.46 -29.38 4.01
C ASP A 376 15.18 -29.93 2.78
N THR A 377 14.78 -29.44 1.61
CA THR A 377 15.39 -29.76 0.31
C THR A 377 16.05 -28.52 -0.26
N ASP A 378 16.99 -28.73 -1.19
CA ASP A 378 17.59 -27.66 -1.99
C ASP A 378 16.74 -27.26 -3.20
N PHE A 379 15.47 -27.69 -3.26
CA PHE A 379 14.50 -27.36 -4.30
C PHE A 379 13.10 -27.15 -3.72
N CYS A 380 12.22 -26.47 -4.46
CA CYS A 380 10.80 -26.34 -4.14
C CYS A 380 9.95 -27.30 -4.95
N ALA A 381 8.70 -27.52 -4.54
CA ALA A 381 7.75 -28.41 -5.21
C ALA A 381 7.42 -27.99 -6.66
N MET A 382 7.59 -26.71 -7.01
CA MET A 382 7.24 -26.19 -8.34
C MET A 382 8.01 -26.85 -9.47
N CYS A 383 9.33 -26.97 -9.37
CA CYS A 383 10.19 -27.51 -10.41
C CYS A 383 10.77 -28.88 -10.05
N GLY A 384 10.87 -29.21 -8.77
CA GLY A 384 11.64 -30.33 -8.28
C GLY A 384 13.14 -30.15 -8.55
N HIS A 385 13.90 -31.21 -8.35
CA HIS A 385 15.35 -31.17 -8.36
C HIS A 385 15.93 -30.94 -9.77
N ASP A 386 15.48 -31.67 -10.76
CA ASP A 386 16.12 -31.73 -12.09
C ASP A 386 15.69 -30.65 -13.07
N TRP A 387 14.60 -29.94 -12.75
CA TRP A 387 14.01 -28.90 -13.59
C TRP A 387 14.20 -27.49 -13.03
N CYS A 388 14.90 -27.35 -11.92
CA CYS A 388 15.14 -26.06 -11.29
C CYS A 388 16.03 -25.18 -12.17
N SER A 389 15.45 -24.14 -12.76
CA SER A 389 16.15 -23.21 -13.64
C SER A 389 17.32 -22.49 -12.95
N VAL A 390 17.21 -22.19 -11.63
CA VAL A 390 18.29 -21.57 -10.85
C VAL A 390 19.51 -22.50 -10.80
N ARG A 391 19.29 -23.79 -10.58
CA ARG A 391 20.34 -24.80 -10.57
C ARG A 391 20.99 -24.95 -11.94
N ILE A 392 20.17 -25.14 -12.98
CA ILE A 392 20.64 -25.24 -14.37
C ILE A 392 21.43 -23.98 -14.78
N SER A 393 20.94 -22.80 -14.42
CA SER A 393 21.63 -21.52 -14.69
C SER A 393 22.99 -21.45 -14.03
N LYS A 394 23.15 -21.99 -12.82
CA LYS A 394 24.43 -22.05 -12.13
C LYS A 394 25.44 -22.91 -12.88
N GLU A 395 25.02 -24.08 -13.37
CA GLU A 395 25.85 -24.94 -14.20
C GLU A 395 26.27 -24.25 -15.52
N ILE A 396 25.34 -23.50 -16.15
CA ILE A 396 25.64 -22.71 -17.35
C ILE A 396 26.66 -21.60 -17.04
N GLN A 397 26.54 -20.92 -15.92
CA GLN A 397 27.47 -19.86 -15.50
C GLN A 397 28.88 -20.44 -15.21
N GLU A 398 28.96 -21.61 -14.57
CA GLU A 398 30.21 -22.31 -14.32
C GLU A 398 30.90 -22.71 -15.63
N PHE A 399 30.13 -23.23 -16.59
CA PHE A 399 30.62 -23.51 -17.93
C PHE A 399 31.11 -22.23 -18.65
N ALA A 400 30.29 -21.20 -18.70
CA ALA A 400 30.61 -19.93 -19.36
C ALA A 400 31.83 -19.21 -18.75
N SER A 401 32.09 -19.41 -17.44
CA SER A 401 33.27 -18.87 -16.78
C SER A 401 34.57 -19.65 -17.00
N GLY A 402 34.51 -20.74 -17.76
CA GLY A 402 35.67 -21.62 -18.03
C GLY A 402 36.15 -22.41 -16.81
N LYS A 403 35.35 -22.50 -15.77
CA LYS A 403 35.70 -23.22 -14.52
C LYS A 403 35.38 -24.71 -14.58
N THR A 404 34.73 -25.17 -15.65
CA THR A 404 34.32 -26.55 -15.84
C THR A 404 34.97 -27.16 -17.09
N GLU A 405 35.46 -28.40 -16.98
CA GLU A 405 35.91 -29.19 -18.10
C GLU A 405 34.73 -29.66 -18.96
N GLU A 406 34.98 -30.05 -20.22
CA GLU A 406 33.97 -30.44 -21.23
C GLU A 406 32.90 -31.46 -20.78
N ASN A 407 33.09 -32.19 -19.67
CA ASN A 407 32.18 -33.22 -19.15
C ASN A 407 31.34 -32.75 -17.93
N ALA A 408 31.22 -31.45 -17.65
CA ALA A 408 30.44 -30.95 -16.54
C ALA A 408 28.95 -31.34 -16.61
N TRP A 409 28.39 -31.41 -17.82
CA TRP A 409 27.01 -31.81 -18.07
C TRP A 409 26.70 -33.28 -17.65
N GLU A 410 27.67 -34.19 -17.74
CA GLU A 410 27.51 -35.57 -17.26
C GLU A 410 27.66 -35.71 -15.73
N ARG A 411 28.44 -34.83 -15.10
CA ARG A 411 28.59 -34.78 -13.62
C ARG A 411 27.33 -34.27 -12.92
N SER A 412 26.63 -33.31 -13.52
CA SER A 412 25.41 -32.76 -12.94
C SER A 412 24.32 -33.83 -12.78
N LYS A 413 24.19 -34.72 -13.74
CA LYS A 413 23.26 -35.84 -13.67
C LYS A 413 23.58 -36.84 -12.55
N ARG A 414 24.84 -36.91 -12.07
CA ARG A 414 25.25 -37.82 -10.99
C ARG A 414 25.14 -37.21 -9.60
N SER A 415 25.28 -35.88 -9.48
CA SER A 415 25.17 -35.20 -8.20
C SER A 415 23.73 -34.91 -7.78
N ALA A 416 22.80 -35.05 -8.69
CA ALA A 416 21.40 -34.69 -8.57
C ALA A 416 20.51 -35.82 -8.04
N ALA A 417 21.05 -36.97 -7.66
CA ALA A 417 20.24 -38.05 -7.11
C ALA A 417 19.79 -37.73 -5.70
N LEU A 418 18.45 -37.73 -5.47
CA LEU A 418 17.87 -37.72 -4.15
C LEU A 418 18.56 -38.74 -3.26
N ASN A 419 18.86 -38.39 -2.01
CA ASN A 419 19.35 -39.37 -1.05
C ASN A 419 18.24 -40.41 -0.72
N ASP A 420 18.63 -41.56 -0.15
CA ASP A 420 17.68 -42.66 0.08
C ASP A 420 16.56 -42.27 1.06
N GLU A 421 16.78 -41.31 1.94
CA GLU A 421 15.81 -40.81 2.88
C GLU A 421 14.77 -39.89 2.19
N GLN A 422 15.22 -39.01 1.33
CA GLN A 422 14.37 -38.16 0.48
C GLN A 422 13.51 -39.01 -0.49
N ARG A 423 14.06 -40.09 -1.05
CA ARG A 423 13.29 -41.03 -1.88
C ARG A 423 12.19 -41.73 -1.09
N LYS A 424 12.50 -42.22 0.12
CA LYS A 424 11.49 -42.87 0.99
C LYS A 424 10.33 -41.94 1.35
N ILE A 425 10.62 -40.68 1.62
CA ILE A 425 9.59 -39.70 1.96
C ILE A 425 8.70 -39.41 0.75
N LEU A 426 9.26 -39.24 -0.44
CA LEU A 426 8.52 -39.05 -1.67
C LEU A 426 7.65 -40.28 -2.04
N GLU A 427 8.18 -41.51 -1.81
CA GLU A 427 7.42 -42.73 -1.99
C GLU A 427 6.26 -42.87 -1.02
N GLN A 428 6.45 -42.50 0.25
CA GLN A 428 5.40 -42.52 1.29
C GLN A 428 4.28 -41.51 1.02
N ARG A 429 4.59 -40.38 0.39
CA ARG A 429 3.62 -39.35 0.02
C ARG A 429 2.85 -39.64 -1.26
N GLY A 430 3.26 -40.63 -2.02
CA GLY A 430 2.72 -40.88 -3.36
C GLY A 430 3.11 -39.83 -4.39
N VAL A 431 4.10 -39.02 -4.12
CA VAL A 431 4.68 -38.07 -5.07
C VAL A 431 5.68 -38.84 -5.94
N LEU A 432 5.47 -38.79 -7.23
CA LEU A 432 6.32 -39.49 -8.21
C LEU A 432 7.71 -38.87 -8.27
N SER A 433 8.75 -39.68 -8.27
CA SER A 433 10.11 -39.22 -8.56
C SER A 433 10.20 -38.62 -9.96
N PRO A 434 11.17 -37.74 -10.25
CA PRO A 434 11.39 -37.23 -11.61
C PRO A 434 11.51 -38.32 -12.68
N GLU A 435 12.16 -39.46 -12.35
CA GLU A 435 12.27 -40.61 -13.22
C GLU A 435 10.92 -41.30 -13.48
N GLU A 436 10.06 -41.35 -12.49
CA GLU A 436 8.70 -41.88 -12.61
C GLU A 436 7.80 -40.94 -13.39
N ILE A 437 7.92 -39.63 -13.20
CA ILE A 437 7.26 -38.61 -14.02
C ILE A 437 7.69 -38.74 -15.48
N HIS A 438 9.00 -38.90 -15.74
CA HIS A 438 9.50 -39.12 -17.08
C HIS A 438 9.00 -40.43 -17.70
N LYS A 439 8.94 -41.51 -16.93
CA LYS A 439 8.37 -42.80 -17.40
C LYS A 439 6.88 -42.70 -17.69
N LEU A 440 6.13 -41.95 -16.89
CA LEU A 440 4.71 -41.69 -17.10
C LEU A 440 4.44 -40.78 -18.30
N ALA A 441 5.26 -39.73 -18.48
CA ALA A 441 5.18 -38.84 -19.65
C ALA A 441 5.56 -39.62 -20.96
N ALA A 442 6.57 -40.48 -20.92
CA ALA A 442 6.92 -41.33 -22.03
C ALA A 442 5.82 -42.40 -22.35
N LYS A 443 5.18 -42.97 -21.30
CA LYS A 443 4.04 -43.87 -21.46
C LYS A 443 2.81 -43.19 -22.05
N LYS A 444 2.54 -41.90 -21.71
CA LYS A 444 1.48 -41.12 -22.32
C LYS A 444 1.74 -40.81 -23.79
N LYS A 445 2.98 -40.44 -24.15
CA LYS A 445 3.38 -40.25 -25.56
C LYS A 445 3.18 -41.52 -26.42
N GLY A 446 3.48 -42.72 -25.89
CA GLY A 446 3.26 -43.98 -26.61
C GLY A 446 1.77 -44.41 -26.69
N LYS A 447 0.85 -43.83 -25.91
CA LYS A 447 -0.58 -44.10 -25.97
C LYS A 447 -1.40 -43.05 -26.73
N ALA A 448 -0.80 -41.92 -27.10
CA ALA A 448 -1.47 -40.84 -27.83
C ALA A 448 -1.72 -41.16 -29.32
N ASP A 449 -1.21 -42.26 -29.83
CA ASP A 449 -1.41 -42.70 -31.22
C ASP A 449 -2.70 -43.49 -31.48
N THR A 450 -3.54 -43.71 -30.47
CA THR A 450 -4.84 -44.33 -30.67
C THR A 450 -5.95 -43.64 -29.88
N LYS A 451 -6.74 -42.82 -30.60
CA LYS A 451 -8.12 -42.39 -30.29
C LYS A 451 -8.35 -41.63 -28.95
N ASP A 452 -8.25 -40.30 -28.99
CA ASP A 452 -9.34 -39.42 -28.62
C ASP A 452 -8.89 -37.97 -28.79
N LYS A 453 -9.42 -37.30 -29.82
CA LYS A 453 -9.24 -35.90 -30.16
C LYS A 453 -10.18 -34.97 -29.38
N ALA A 454 -10.50 -35.27 -28.14
CA ALA A 454 -11.33 -34.39 -27.33
C ALA A 454 -10.70 -34.17 -25.96
N THR A 455 -10.42 -32.91 -25.67
CA THR A 455 -9.84 -32.33 -24.45
C THR A 455 -8.31 -32.23 -24.39
N LYS A 456 -7.73 -31.36 -25.24
CA LYS A 456 -6.49 -30.68 -24.89
C LYS A 456 -6.88 -29.35 -24.20
N ALA A 457 -6.62 -29.23 -22.89
CA ALA A 457 -6.49 -27.93 -22.28
C ALA A 457 -5.24 -27.27 -22.89
N ALA A 458 -5.43 -26.22 -23.67
CA ALA A 458 -4.35 -25.49 -24.31
C ALA A 458 -3.52 -24.76 -23.22
N CYS A 459 -2.26 -25.18 -23.04
CA CYS A 459 -1.27 -24.28 -22.47
C CYS A 459 -0.96 -23.17 -23.50
N HIS A 460 -0.78 -21.94 -23.05
CA HIS A 460 -0.54 -20.74 -23.87
C HIS A 460 0.71 -20.76 -24.80
N SER A 461 1.31 -21.91 -25.06
CA SER A 461 2.49 -22.07 -25.91
C SER A 461 2.29 -23.02 -27.12
N ASP A 462 1.05 -23.49 -27.33
CA ASP A 462 0.80 -24.32 -28.51
C ASP A 462 0.59 -23.43 -29.74
N TYR A 463 1.56 -23.43 -30.64
CA TYR A 463 1.43 -22.87 -31.99
C TYR A 463 0.28 -23.61 -32.69
N VAL A 464 -0.79 -22.91 -33.01
CA VAL A 464 -1.82 -23.45 -33.91
C VAL A 464 -1.28 -23.37 -35.32
N ASP A 465 -1.14 -24.52 -36.00
CA ASP A 465 -0.68 -24.51 -37.37
C ASP A 465 -1.73 -23.89 -38.33
N GLU A 466 -1.32 -23.43 -39.47
CA GLU A 466 -2.18 -22.76 -40.45
C GLU A 466 -3.36 -23.62 -40.92
N GLU A 467 -3.25 -24.97 -40.87
CA GLU A 467 -4.35 -25.86 -41.23
C GLU A 467 -5.39 -26.01 -40.13
N GLU A 468 -5.00 -25.93 -38.85
CA GLU A 468 -5.92 -25.90 -37.73
C GLU A 468 -6.64 -24.58 -37.61
N ALA A 469 -5.97 -23.44 -37.88
CA ALA A 469 -6.57 -22.11 -37.91
C ALA A 469 -7.69 -22.00 -38.94
N ARG A 470 -7.56 -22.65 -40.10
CA ARG A 470 -8.58 -22.69 -41.15
C ARG A 470 -9.84 -23.50 -40.80
N LYS A 471 -9.79 -24.32 -39.76
CA LYS A 471 -10.91 -25.16 -39.31
C LYS A 471 -11.75 -24.54 -38.20
N ILE A 472 -11.38 -23.36 -37.70
CA ILE A 472 -12.14 -22.64 -36.69
C ILE A 472 -13.38 -22.03 -37.33
N GLN A 473 -14.55 -22.56 -36.98
CA GLN A 473 -15.84 -21.97 -37.37
C GLN A 473 -16.12 -20.78 -36.46
N LEU A 474 -16.12 -19.59 -37.03
CA LEU A 474 -16.49 -18.37 -36.32
C LEU A 474 -18.00 -18.27 -36.19
N ALA A 475 -18.48 -17.77 -35.05
CA ALA A 475 -19.88 -17.41 -34.87
C ALA A 475 -20.26 -16.22 -35.78
N PRO A 476 -21.54 -16.07 -36.18
CA PRO A 476 -21.95 -14.94 -37.00
C PRO A 476 -21.65 -13.60 -36.32
N GLY A 477 -20.75 -12.82 -36.88
CA GLY A 477 -20.31 -11.51 -36.39
C GLY A 477 -18.88 -11.48 -35.81
N GLU A 478 -18.21 -12.62 -35.70
CA GLU A 478 -16.80 -12.69 -35.28
C GLU A 478 -15.87 -12.63 -36.50
N THR A 479 -14.81 -11.83 -36.42
CA THR A 479 -13.76 -11.71 -37.43
C THR A 479 -12.42 -12.10 -36.82
N LEU A 480 -11.70 -13.03 -37.47
CA LEU A 480 -10.31 -13.30 -37.14
C LEU A 480 -9.44 -12.13 -37.61
N VAL A 481 -8.77 -11.45 -36.68
CA VAL A 481 -7.76 -10.44 -37.00
C VAL A 481 -6.41 -11.14 -37.12
N GLU A 482 -5.95 -11.31 -38.34
CA GLU A 482 -4.58 -11.79 -38.61
C GLU A 482 -3.60 -10.66 -38.26
N LEU A 483 -2.86 -10.82 -37.16
CA LEU A 483 -1.72 -9.94 -36.85
C LEU A 483 -0.55 -10.33 -37.77
N ARG A 484 -0.43 -9.63 -38.91
CA ARG A 484 0.74 -9.78 -39.78
C ARG A 484 1.93 -9.08 -39.12
N THR A 485 2.99 -9.84 -38.87
CA THR A 485 4.26 -9.32 -38.30
C THR A 485 4.91 -8.22 -39.17
N GLU A 486 4.56 -8.09 -40.42
CA GLU A 486 5.06 -7.02 -41.33
C GLU A 486 4.43 -5.65 -41.06
N GLU A 487 3.23 -5.57 -40.51
CA GLU A 487 2.57 -4.28 -40.19
C GLU A 487 3.04 -3.67 -38.88
N ALA A 488 3.63 -4.47 -37.95
CA ALA A 488 4.21 -3.98 -36.71
C ALA A 488 5.45 -3.08 -36.91
N HIS A 489 6.09 -3.14 -38.07
CA HIS A 489 7.25 -2.30 -38.39
C HIS A 489 6.90 -0.92 -38.93
N ASN A 490 5.63 -0.62 -39.22
CA ASN A 490 5.16 0.63 -39.83
C ASN A 490 4.38 1.53 -38.90
N LEU A 491 4.42 1.30 -37.60
CA LEU A 491 3.88 2.26 -36.61
C LEU A 491 4.77 3.52 -36.60
N PRO A 492 4.20 4.73 -36.71
CA PRO A 492 4.99 5.95 -36.63
C PRO A 492 5.74 6.00 -35.30
N LYS A 493 7.06 6.15 -35.40
CA LYS A 493 7.89 6.41 -34.21
C LYS A 493 7.45 7.74 -33.64
N HIS A 494 6.82 7.72 -32.47
CA HIS A 494 6.59 8.95 -31.72
C HIS A 494 7.96 9.45 -31.26
N ASP A 495 8.34 10.63 -31.72
CA ASP A 495 9.46 11.38 -31.17
C ASP A 495 9.17 11.66 -29.69
N PRO A 496 10.19 11.51 -28.81
CA PRO A 496 9.99 11.85 -27.40
C PRO A 496 9.76 13.35 -27.29
N VAL A 497 8.57 13.74 -26.90
CA VAL A 497 8.29 15.14 -26.51
C VAL A 497 9.02 15.38 -25.19
N ILE A 498 9.95 16.34 -25.25
CA ILE A 498 10.80 16.83 -24.15
C ILE A 498 9.97 17.39 -22.98
#